data_d930b13d8106f5e4e48d6e1ad642831b
#
_entry.id   d930b13d8106f5e4e48d6e1ad642831b
#
_cell.length_a   1.000
_cell.length_b   1.000
_cell.length_c   1.000
_cell.angle_alpha   90.00
_cell.angle_beta   90.00
_cell.angle_gamma   90.00
#
_symmetry.space_group_name_H-M   'P 1'
#
loop_
_entity.id
_entity.type
_entity.pdbx_description
1 polymer ?
#
loop_
_entity_poly.entity_id
_entity_poly.type
_entity_poly.pdbx_seq_one_letter_code
_entity_poly.pdbx_strand_id
1 'polypeptide(L)'
;PAAEFRGAGPQSQIERPPPVKNVQRPSGMPVHKYTPYHQKFPFDMSDRTWPDKVATTAPRWCAVDLRDGNQALIDPMNSERKLQMFQLLVRMGYKEIEVGFPSASQTDFDFVRTLVEGDHIPEDVSIQVLTQSREHLIERTYEAIDGAPHAIVHLYNSTSTLQRRVVFQQDMDGIVDIA
;
A
#
# COMPACT_ATOMS: atom_id res chain seq x y z
N PRO A 1 42.72 3.71 10.67
CA PRO A 1 42.53 2.30 10.45
C PRO A 1 41.08 2.06 10.11
N ALA A 2 40.86 1.67 8.85
CA ALA A 2 39.53 1.36 8.34
C ALA A 2 39.04 0.07 9.00
N ALA A 3 37.83 0.11 9.56
CA ALA A 3 37.16 -1.10 10.03
C ALA A 3 36.67 -1.90 8.83
N GLU A 4 37.21 -3.10 8.64
CA GLU A 4 36.71 -4.06 7.65
C GLU A 4 35.30 -4.51 8.03
N PHE A 5 34.35 -4.20 7.19
CA PHE A 5 32.99 -4.79 7.21
C PHE A 5 33.14 -6.29 6.90
N ARG A 6 32.99 -7.13 7.90
CA ARG A 6 32.91 -8.58 7.71
C ARG A 6 31.56 -8.91 7.06
N GLY A 7 31.66 -9.69 5.98
CA GLY A 7 30.60 -10.03 5.07
C GLY A 7 29.33 -10.56 5.73
N ALA A 8 28.21 -10.16 5.18
CA ALA A 8 26.89 -10.70 5.44
C ALA A 8 26.90 -12.23 5.22
N GLY A 9 26.40 -12.96 6.20
CA GLY A 9 26.13 -14.39 6.08
C GLY A 9 25.14 -14.67 4.93
N PRO A 10 24.90 -15.94 4.56
CA PRO A 10 24.06 -16.28 3.43
C PRO A 10 22.67 -15.67 3.65
N GLN A 11 22.32 -14.72 2.80
CA GLN A 11 20.98 -14.17 2.72
C GLN A 11 20.04 -15.34 2.44
N SER A 12 19.21 -15.70 3.41
CA SER A 12 18.05 -16.56 3.15
C SER A 12 17.32 -15.92 1.98
N GLN A 13 17.23 -16.62 0.86
CA GLN A 13 16.36 -16.20 -0.25
C GLN A 13 14.95 -16.26 0.29
N ILE A 14 14.43 -15.13 0.74
CA ILE A 14 13.01 -14.98 1.01
C ILE A 14 12.36 -15.14 -0.35
N GLU A 15 11.80 -16.33 -0.61
CA GLU A 15 10.97 -16.57 -1.78
C GLU A 15 9.84 -15.54 -1.73
N ARG A 16 9.91 -14.57 -2.62
CA ARG A 16 8.79 -13.61 -2.75
C ARG A 16 7.58 -14.38 -3.21
N PRO A 17 6.45 -14.29 -2.50
CA PRO A 17 5.22 -14.89 -2.99
C PRO A 17 4.95 -14.39 -4.40
N PRO A 18 4.38 -15.23 -5.27
CA PRO A 18 4.08 -14.83 -6.64
C PRO A 18 3.20 -13.58 -6.60
N PRO A 19 3.46 -12.59 -7.48
CA PRO A 19 2.68 -11.36 -7.50
C PRO A 19 1.21 -11.70 -7.74
N VAL A 20 0.32 -11.12 -6.94
CA VAL A 20 -1.13 -11.23 -7.12
C VAL A 20 -1.46 -10.84 -8.56
N LYS A 21 -2.01 -11.77 -9.33
CA LYS A 21 -2.27 -11.56 -10.76
C LYS A 21 -3.39 -10.52 -10.91
N ASN A 22 -3.11 -9.46 -11.67
CA ASN A 22 -4.13 -8.50 -12.08
C ASN A 22 -4.98 -9.13 -13.19
N VAL A 23 -5.98 -9.93 -12.81
CA VAL A 23 -6.84 -10.64 -13.74
C VAL A 23 -7.79 -9.67 -14.40
N GLN A 24 -7.62 -9.47 -15.72
CA GLN A 24 -8.53 -8.67 -16.52
C GLN A 24 -9.76 -9.51 -16.89
N ARG A 25 -10.96 -8.94 -16.74
CA ARG A 25 -12.23 -9.57 -17.13
C ARG A 25 -12.99 -8.65 -18.08
N PRO A 26 -13.83 -9.19 -18.96
CA PRO A 26 -14.73 -8.37 -19.77
C PRO A 26 -15.56 -7.47 -18.86
N SER A 27 -15.62 -6.18 -19.20
CA SER A 27 -16.38 -5.18 -18.46
C SER A 27 -17.71 -4.91 -19.15
N GLY A 28 -18.79 -4.72 -18.38
CA GLY A 28 -20.06 -4.19 -18.86
C GLY A 28 -20.04 -2.68 -19.17
N MET A 29 -18.92 -2.00 -18.88
CA MET A 29 -18.73 -0.59 -19.20
C MET A 29 -18.75 -0.36 -20.71
N PRO A 30 -19.41 0.67 -21.22
CA PRO A 30 -19.49 0.96 -22.66
C PRO A 30 -18.17 1.60 -23.17
N VAL A 31 -17.06 0.89 -23.00
CA VAL A 31 -15.71 1.38 -23.33
C VAL A 31 -15.56 1.78 -24.81
N HIS A 32 -16.37 1.20 -25.70
CA HIS A 32 -16.40 1.53 -27.13
C HIS A 32 -16.85 2.97 -27.40
N LYS A 33 -17.50 3.64 -26.43
CA LYS A 33 -17.91 5.05 -26.56
C LYS A 33 -16.75 6.02 -26.29
N TYR A 34 -15.65 5.54 -25.74
CA TYR A 34 -14.50 6.34 -25.37
C TYR A 34 -13.36 6.13 -26.35
N THR A 35 -13.09 7.16 -27.13
CA THR A 35 -11.93 7.16 -28.04
C THR A 35 -10.71 7.71 -27.28
N PRO A 36 -9.55 7.03 -27.34
CA PRO A 36 -8.32 7.56 -26.77
C PRO A 36 -8.01 8.96 -27.29
N TYR A 37 -7.62 9.87 -26.38
CA TYR A 37 -7.44 11.29 -26.70
C TYR A 37 -6.47 11.53 -27.86
N HIS A 38 -5.34 10.80 -27.89
CA HIS A 38 -4.33 10.91 -28.92
C HIS A 38 -4.82 10.50 -30.32
N GLN A 39 -5.85 9.65 -30.43
CA GLN A 39 -6.48 9.29 -31.71
C GLN A 39 -7.43 10.38 -32.21
N LYS A 40 -8.04 11.11 -31.26
CA LYS A 40 -9.00 12.17 -31.56
C LYS A 40 -8.31 13.50 -31.90
N PHE A 41 -7.20 13.76 -31.24
CA PHE A 41 -6.41 14.98 -31.39
C PHE A 41 -4.93 14.61 -31.53
N PRO A 42 -4.51 14.13 -32.71
CA PRO A 42 -3.11 13.78 -32.92
C PRO A 42 -2.26 15.05 -32.89
N PHE A 43 -1.37 15.14 -31.92
CA PHE A 43 -0.31 16.14 -31.90
C PHE A 43 0.98 15.49 -32.35
N ASP A 44 1.59 16.06 -33.37
CA ASP A 44 2.93 15.65 -33.79
C ASP A 44 3.96 16.46 -32.98
N MET A 45 4.51 15.81 -31.96
CA MET A 45 5.61 16.34 -31.13
C MET A 45 6.77 15.36 -31.27
N SER A 46 7.74 15.68 -32.08
CA SER A 46 8.85 14.78 -32.46
C SER A 46 9.74 14.34 -31.29
N ASP A 47 9.73 15.10 -30.19
CA ASP A 47 10.50 14.84 -28.96
C ASP A 47 9.70 14.13 -27.85
N ARG A 48 8.45 13.70 -28.13
CA ARG A 48 7.62 12.98 -27.17
C ARG A 48 8.22 11.60 -26.89
N THR A 49 8.34 11.27 -25.60
CA THR A 49 8.87 9.96 -25.18
C THR A 49 7.86 9.12 -24.40
N TRP A 50 7.06 9.74 -23.55
CA TRP A 50 6.12 9.03 -22.67
C TRP A 50 4.63 9.17 -23.05
N PRO A 51 4.14 10.27 -23.69
CA PRO A 51 2.71 10.42 -23.97
C PRO A 51 2.17 9.47 -25.04
N ASP A 52 3.05 8.83 -25.82
CA ASP A 52 2.66 7.84 -26.82
C ASP A 52 2.42 6.44 -26.21
N LYS A 53 2.81 6.25 -24.96
CA LYS A 53 2.52 5.03 -24.21
C LYS A 53 1.07 5.03 -23.76
N VAL A 54 0.34 4.00 -24.18
CA VAL A 54 -1.07 3.81 -23.83
C VAL A 54 -1.19 2.66 -22.84
N ALA A 55 -1.93 2.86 -21.75
CA ALA A 55 -2.26 1.77 -20.83
C ALA A 55 -3.20 0.77 -21.55
N THR A 56 -2.74 -0.45 -21.74
CA THR A 56 -3.49 -1.53 -22.38
C THR A 56 -4.20 -2.45 -21.40
N THR A 57 -3.89 -2.34 -20.13
CA THR A 57 -4.51 -3.09 -19.03
C THR A 57 -5.00 -2.13 -17.96
N ALA A 58 -6.08 -2.49 -17.27
CA ALA A 58 -6.56 -1.71 -16.14
C ALA A 58 -5.48 -1.65 -15.03
N PRO A 59 -5.31 -0.51 -14.36
CA PRO A 59 -4.44 -0.43 -13.19
C PRO A 59 -5.01 -1.31 -12.06
N ARG A 60 -4.12 -1.78 -11.19
CA ARG A 60 -4.54 -2.39 -9.94
C ARG A 60 -4.92 -1.29 -8.96
N TRP A 61 -6.16 -1.35 -8.47
CA TRP A 61 -6.66 -0.39 -7.50
C TRP A 61 -6.40 -0.88 -6.08
N CYS A 62 -5.83 -0.02 -5.24
CA CYS A 62 -5.77 -0.23 -3.81
C CYS A 62 -6.93 0.54 -3.16
N ALA A 63 -7.81 -0.15 -2.43
CA ALA A 63 -8.85 0.50 -1.65
C ALA A 63 -8.26 1.05 -0.35
N VAL A 64 -8.46 2.33 -0.08
CA VAL A 64 -7.96 3.01 1.14
C VAL A 64 -9.07 3.41 2.11
N ASP A 65 -10.27 2.91 1.88
CA ASP A 65 -11.48 3.25 2.65
C ASP A 65 -11.33 2.89 4.14
N LEU A 66 -10.70 1.76 4.44
CA LEU A 66 -10.54 1.25 5.80
C LEU A 66 -9.40 1.92 6.59
N ARG A 67 -8.49 2.62 5.93
CA ARG A 67 -7.43 3.39 6.60
C ARG A 67 -7.68 4.87 6.45
N ASP A 68 -7.43 5.46 5.29
CA ASP A 68 -7.51 6.90 5.07
C ASP A 68 -8.97 7.41 5.12
N GLY A 69 -9.87 6.68 4.48
CA GLY A 69 -11.30 6.97 4.53
C GLY A 69 -11.86 6.88 5.95
N ASN A 70 -11.55 5.82 6.68
CA ASN A 70 -11.99 5.63 8.06
C ASN A 70 -11.39 6.70 9.01
N GLN A 71 -10.13 7.08 8.79
CA GLN A 71 -9.44 8.11 9.57
C GLN A 71 -10.11 9.49 9.42
N ALA A 72 -10.75 9.76 8.28
CA ALA A 72 -11.44 11.02 8.01
C ALA A 72 -12.85 11.10 8.62
N LEU A 73 -13.39 10.00 9.15
CA LEU A 73 -14.72 9.99 9.78
C LEU A 73 -14.67 10.65 11.16
N ILE A 74 -15.74 11.39 11.49
CA ILE A 74 -15.94 11.96 12.84
C ILE A 74 -16.07 10.84 13.87
N ASP A 75 -16.80 9.77 13.48
CA ASP A 75 -16.98 8.54 14.27
C ASP A 75 -16.40 7.35 13.47
N PRO A 76 -15.13 6.99 13.68
CA PRO A 76 -14.49 5.90 12.96
C PRO A 76 -15.19 4.56 13.16
N MET A 77 -15.12 3.70 12.16
CA MET A 77 -15.71 2.35 12.22
C MET A 77 -15.01 1.51 13.31
N ASN A 78 -15.80 0.79 14.09
CA ASN A 78 -15.30 -0.27 14.95
C ASN A 78 -14.88 -1.51 14.12
N SER A 79 -14.24 -2.49 14.76
CA SER A 79 -13.72 -3.69 14.08
C SER A 79 -14.80 -4.48 13.33
N GLU A 80 -16.02 -4.57 13.86
CA GLU A 80 -17.11 -5.28 13.20
C GLU A 80 -17.52 -4.61 11.87
N ARG A 81 -17.71 -3.28 11.88
CA ARG A 81 -18.02 -2.52 10.67
C ARG A 81 -16.86 -2.55 9.67
N LYS A 82 -15.62 -2.45 10.16
CA LYS A 82 -14.43 -2.62 9.32
C LYS A 82 -14.41 -3.98 8.63
N LEU A 83 -14.75 -5.07 9.34
CA LEU A 83 -14.80 -6.40 8.75
C LEU A 83 -15.90 -6.50 7.67
N GLN A 84 -17.08 -5.95 7.92
CA GLN A 84 -18.15 -5.90 6.91
C GLN A 84 -17.73 -5.13 5.67
N MET A 85 -17.05 -3.98 5.85
CA MET A 85 -16.52 -3.18 4.75
C MET A 85 -15.40 -3.90 4.00
N PHE A 86 -14.47 -4.58 4.69
CA PHE A 86 -13.44 -5.40 4.07
C PHE A 86 -14.05 -6.47 3.16
N GLN A 87 -15.03 -7.22 3.68
CA GLN A 87 -15.74 -8.24 2.90
C GLN A 87 -16.48 -7.65 1.70
N LEU A 88 -17.02 -6.43 1.82
CA LEU A 88 -17.64 -5.72 0.70
C LEU A 88 -16.61 -5.40 -0.38
N LEU A 89 -15.47 -4.84 0.00
CA LEU A 89 -14.37 -4.50 -0.93
C LEU A 89 -13.85 -5.74 -1.67
N VAL A 90 -13.71 -6.87 -0.96
CA VAL A 90 -13.35 -8.15 -1.58
C VAL A 90 -14.40 -8.60 -2.59
N ARG A 91 -15.71 -8.52 -2.25
CA ARG A 91 -16.80 -8.83 -3.19
C ARG A 91 -16.84 -7.89 -4.39
N MET A 92 -16.47 -6.62 -4.23
CA MET A 92 -16.35 -5.65 -5.33
C MET A 92 -15.17 -5.98 -6.26
N GLY A 93 -14.24 -6.84 -5.84
CA GLY A 93 -13.11 -7.30 -6.65
C GLY A 93 -11.79 -6.58 -6.41
N TYR A 94 -11.68 -5.78 -5.35
CA TYR A 94 -10.40 -5.21 -4.97
C TYR A 94 -9.40 -6.31 -4.58
N LYS A 95 -8.16 -6.16 -5.05
CA LYS A 95 -7.06 -7.10 -4.81
C LYS A 95 -5.97 -6.54 -3.90
N GLU A 96 -6.01 -5.25 -3.65
CA GLU A 96 -5.19 -4.56 -2.67
C GLU A 96 -6.11 -3.70 -1.80
N ILE A 97 -6.03 -3.85 -0.48
CA ILE A 97 -6.90 -3.16 0.47
C ILE A 97 -6.05 -2.68 1.64
N GLU A 98 -5.93 -1.36 1.82
CA GLU A 98 -5.25 -0.77 2.97
C GLU A 98 -6.18 -0.79 4.17
N VAL A 99 -5.85 -1.61 5.16
CA VAL A 99 -6.76 -1.99 6.25
C VAL A 99 -6.57 -1.18 7.53
N GLY A 100 -5.42 -0.55 7.71
CA GLY A 100 -5.17 0.26 8.91
C GLY A 100 -3.72 0.68 9.10
N PHE A 101 -3.47 1.27 10.27
CA PHE A 101 -2.16 1.68 10.76
C PHE A 101 -1.89 0.99 12.12
N PRO A 102 -1.50 -0.30 12.11
CA PRO A 102 -1.47 -1.13 13.32
C PRO A 102 -0.51 -0.63 14.40
N SER A 103 0.55 0.07 14.02
CA SER A 103 1.48 0.66 14.99
C SER A 103 1.01 1.99 15.59
N ALA A 104 -0.04 2.62 15.04
CA ALA A 104 -0.59 3.87 15.54
C ALA A 104 -1.72 3.67 16.58
N SER A 105 -2.49 2.57 16.48
CA SER A 105 -3.58 2.30 17.41
C SER A 105 -3.79 0.82 17.67
N GLN A 106 -4.21 0.49 18.89
CA GLN A 106 -4.54 -0.88 19.27
C GLN A 106 -5.74 -1.41 18.47
N THR A 107 -6.73 -0.56 18.20
CA THR A 107 -7.90 -0.94 17.39
C THR A 107 -7.51 -1.38 16.00
N ASP A 108 -6.57 -0.69 15.34
CA ASP A 108 -6.10 -1.10 14.02
C ASP A 108 -5.25 -2.37 14.08
N PHE A 109 -4.43 -2.52 15.13
CA PHE A 109 -3.68 -3.74 15.36
C PHE A 109 -4.61 -4.95 15.51
N ASP A 110 -5.59 -4.85 16.40
CA ASP A 110 -6.56 -5.92 16.67
C ASP A 110 -7.38 -6.26 15.44
N PHE A 111 -7.72 -5.26 14.62
CA PHE A 111 -8.44 -5.49 13.37
C PHE A 111 -7.58 -6.25 12.35
N VAL A 112 -6.30 -5.91 12.18
CA VAL A 112 -5.38 -6.65 11.30
C VAL A 112 -5.25 -8.10 11.80
N ARG A 113 -5.08 -8.31 13.11
CA ARG A 113 -5.05 -9.66 13.69
C ARG A 113 -6.35 -10.43 13.46
N THR A 114 -7.49 -9.77 13.59
CA THR A 114 -8.79 -10.38 13.28
C THR A 114 -8.86 -10.87 11.83
N LEU A 115 -8.35 -10.10 10.88
CA LEU A 115 -8.31 -10.51 9.46
C LEU A 115 -7.42 -11.73 9.24
N VAL A 116 -6.25 -11.76 9.87
CA VAL A 116 -5.25 -12.83 9.71
C VAL A 116 -5.72 -14.11 10.43
N GLU A 117 -6.04 -14.01 11.72
CA GLU A 117 -6.39 -15.16 12.56
C GLU A 117 -7.76 -15.76 12.21
N GLY A 118 -8.66 -14.94 11.70
CA GLY A 118 -9.99 -15.35 11.25
C GLY A 118 -10.04 -15.89 9.82
N ASP A 119 -8.89 -16.00 9.13
CA ASP A 119 -8.80 -16.44 7.72
C ASP A 119 -9.73 -15.66 6.78
N HIS A 120 -9.81 -14.33 7.02
CA HIS A 120 -10.69 -13.47 6.23
C HIS A 120 -10.05 -12.96 4.94
N ILE A 121 -8.76 -13.17 4.75
CA ILE A 121 -7.98 -12.67 3.61
C ILE A 121 -7.95 -13.74 2.51
N PRO A 122 -8.63 -13.54 1.36
CA PRO A 122 -8.53 -14.48 0.25
C PRO A 122 -7.09 -14.58 -0.29
N GLU A 123 -6.73 -15.75 -0.83
CA GLU A 123 -5.39 -16.00 -1.40
C GLU A 123 -4.97 -15.01 -2.50
N ASP A 124 -5.93 -14.41 -3.20
CA ASP A 124 -5.69 -13.47 -4.29
C ASP A 124 -5.82 -12.00 -3.86
N VAL A 125 -5.88 -11.74 -2.56
CA VAL A 125 -5.96 -10.39 -1.98
C VAL A 125 -4.75 -10.11 -1.11
N SER A 126 -4.14 -8.94 -1.29
CA SER A 126 -3.09 -8.41 -0.42
C SER A 126 -3.69 -7.35 0.51
N ILE A 127 -3.49 -7.51 1.80
CA ILE A 127 -3.75 -6.41 2.74
C ILE A 127 -2.56 -5.44 2.70
N GLN A 128 -2.85 -4.14 2.85
CA GLN A 128 -1.83 -3.11 3.00
C GLN A 128 -1.96 -2.47 4.37
N VAL A 129 -0.83 -2.20 5.00
CA VAL A 129 -0.76 -1.54 6.30
C VAL A 129 0.23 -0.39 6.24
N LEU A 130 -0.11 0.73 6.90
CA LEU A 130 0.75 1.90 6.95
C LEU A 130 1.71 1.80 8.14
N THR A 131 2.94 2.27 7.96
CA THR A 131 3.89 2.49 9.06
C THR A 131 4.83 3.65 8.78
N GLN A 132 5.30 4.32 9.81
CA GLN A 132 6.40 5.28 9.71
C GLN A 132 7.74 4.55 9.70
N SER A 133 8.75 5.17 9.08
CA SER A 133 10.14 4.71 9.08
C SER A 133 10.78 4.90 10.46
N ARG A 134 10.37 4.04 11.42
CA ARG A 134 10.93 3.95 12.78
C ARG A 134 10.90 2.51 13.21
N GLU A 135 12.03 2.01 13.70
CA GLU A 135 12.24 0.61 14.04
C GLU A 135 11.09 0.00 14.84
N HIS A 136 10.75 0.55 16.00
CA HIS A 136 9.69 0.02 16.88
C HIS A 136 8.29 0.03 16.24
N LEU A 137 8.00 0.97 15.30
CA LEU A 137 6.72 0.99 14.58
C LEU A 137 6.72 -0.05 13.45
N ILE A 138 7.85 -0.27 12.82
CA ILE A 138 8.03 -1.32 11.82
C ILE A 138 7.88 -2.69 12.48
N GLU A 139 8.55 -2.94 13.60
CA GLU A 139 8.41 -4.18 14.37
C GLU A 139 6.96 -4.45 14.72
N ARG A 140 6.27 -3.46 15.31
CA ARG A 140 4.85 -3.58 15.65
C ARG A 140 3.94 -3.86 14.44
N THR A 141 4.29 -3.30 13.29
CA THR A 141 3.56 -3.53 12.04
C THR A 141 3.76 -4.96 11.56
N TYR A 142 4.98 -5.49 11.62
CA TYR A 142 5.26 -6.89 11.25
C TYR A 142 4.59 -7.88 12.21
N GLU A 143 4.55 -7.60 13.51
CA GLU A 143 3.76 -8.40 14.46
C GLU A 143 2.27 -8.48 14.06
N ALA A 144 1.71 -7.34 13.60
CA ALA A 144 0.30 -7.31 13.20
C ALA A 144 -0.01 -8.16 11.97
N ILE A 145 0.89 -8.20 10.97
CA ILE A 145 0.68 -8.93 9.71
C ILE A 145 1.26 -10.35 9.73
N ASP A 146 1.84 -10.80 10.82
CA ASP A 146 2.40 -12.15 10.91
C ASP A 146 1.32 -13.21 10.63
N GLY A 147 1.64 -14.12 9.69
CA GLY A 147 0.70 -15.12 9.20
C GLY A 147 -0.24 -14.67 8.08
N ALA A 148 -0.18 -13.40 7.63
CA ALA A 148 -0.96 -12.97 6.47
C ALA A 148 -0.44 -13.63 5.18
N PRO A 149 -1.33 -14.13 4.28
CA PRO A 149 -0.89 -14.78 3.04
C PRO A 149 -0.15 -13.81 2.12
N HIS A 150 -0.61 -12.58 2.03
CA HIS A 150 0.01 -11.49 1.26
C HIS A 150 -0.17 -10.17 1.98
N ALA A 151 0.94 -9.45 2.22
CA ALA A 151 0.90 -8.15 2.84
C ALA A 151 1.80 -7.15 2.10
N ILE A 152 1.37 -5.88 2.08
CA ILE A 152 2.12 -4.74 1.60
C ILE A 152 2.37 -3.83 2.81
N VAL A 153 3.62 -3.54 3.10
CA VAL A 153 3.98 -2.53 4.11
C VAL A 153 4.18 -1.20 3.41
N HIS A 154 3.27 -0.26 3.64
CA HIS A 154 3.32 1.09 3.14
C HIS A 154 4.17 1.95 4.08
N LEU A 155 5.45 2.03 3.80
CA LEU A 155 6.41 2.80 4.59
C LEU A 155 6.43 4.26 4.15
N TYR A 156 6.41 5.19 5.10
CA TYR A 156 6.59 6.60 4.80
C TYR A 156 7.52 7.31 5.78
N ASN A 157 8.14 8.38 5.31
CA ASN A 157 8.82 9.37 6.14
C ASN A 157 8.49 10.79 5.65
N SER A 158 8.37 11.72 6.59
CA SER A 158 8.00 13.10 6.27
C SER A 158 9.21 13.91 5.80
N THR A 159 9.12 14.47 4.60
CA THR A 159 10.24 15.16 3.93
C THR A 159 10.03 16.66 3.74
N SER A 160 8.83 17.20 4.03
CA SER A 160 8.54 18.61 3.81
C SER A 160 9.43 19.54 4.64
N THR A 161 9.76 20.72 4.12
CA THR A 161 10.56 21.72 4.84
C THR A 161 9.94 22.10 6.19
N LEU A 162 8.60 22.22 6.24
CA LEU A 162 7.88 22.54 7.47
C LEU A 162 8.04 21.43 8.52
N GLN A 163 7.81 20.19 8.14
CA GLN A 163 7.91 19.04 9.04
C GLN A 163 9.34 18.83 9.53
N ARG A 164 10.34 18.96 8.66
CA ARG A 164 11.74 18.88 9.06
C ARG A 164 12.09 19.94 10.12
N ARG A 165 11.66 21.17 9.92
CA ARG A 165 12.01 22.29 10.81
C ARG A 165 11.23 22.29 12.12
N VAL A 166 9.96 21.94 12.10
CA VAL A 166 9.04 22.08 13.24
C VAL A 166 8.88 20.78 14.01
N VAL A 167 8.71 19.66 13.31
CA VAL A 167 8.42 18.36 13.95
C VAL A 167 9.71 17.64 14.32
N PHE A 168 10.61 17.48 13.35
CA PHE A 168 11.83 16.68 13.55
C PHE A 168 13.02 17.52 14.04
N GLN A 169 13.01 18.83 13.79
CA GLN A 169 14.12 19.74 14.08
C GLN A 169 15.44 19.25 13.44
N GLN A 170 15.32 18.71 12.20
CA GLN A 170 16.39 18.12 11.42
C GLN A 170 16.49 18.79 10.04
N ASP A 171 17.68 18.71 9.45
CA ASP A 171 17.92 19.04 8.06
C ASP A 171 17.57 17.83 7.14
N MET A 172 18.01 17.89 5.90
CA MET A 172 17.75 16.82 4.92
C MET A 172 18.48 15.53 5.29
N ASP A 173 19.73 15.65 5.71
CA ASP A 173 20.57 14.49 6.04
C ASP A 173 20.04 13.78 7.28
N GLY A 174 19.65 14.54 8.32
CA GLY A 174 19.02 13.99 9.52
C GLY A 174 17.68 13.27 9.25
N ILE A 175 16.95 13.66 8.21
CA ILE A 175 15.73 12.91 7.81
C ILE A 175 16.09 11.63 7.04
N VAL A 176 17.16 11.62 6.27
CA VAL A 176 17.66 10.40 5.63
C VAL A 176 18.15 9.41 6.68
N ASP A 177 18.84 9.89 7.73
CA ASP A 177 19.32 9.05 8.81
C ASP A 177 18.20 8.39 9.63
N ILE A 178 17.01 9.02 9.68
CA ILE A 178 15.82 8.44 10.32
C ILE A 178 15.18 7.33 9.45
N ALA A 179 15.35 7.41 8.12
CA ALA A 179 14.71 6.49 7.18
C ALA A 179 15.51 5.22 6.96
#